data_df3926c0fb6d5422f0fb112e08b69d88
#
_entry.id   df3926c0fb6d5422f0fb112e08b69d88
#
_cell.length_a   1.000
_cell.length_b   1.000
_cell.length_c   1.000
_cell.angle_alpha   90.00
_cell.angle_beta   90.00
_cell.angle_gamma   90.00
#
_symmetry.space_group_name_H-M   'P 1'
#
loop_
_entity.id
_entity.type
_entity.pdbx_description
1 polymer ?
#
loop_
_entity_poly.entity_id
_entity_poly.type
_entity_poly.pdbx_seq_one_letter_code
_entity_poly.pdbx_strand_id
1 'polypeptide(L)'
;TWESLYAIIATTNTLISAVEGSSAFAGFATQDGPSELSQIYGEAVALRATCYHELIRFYGDIPHQLQAGEEASEITPRDVIAEYHINKLKEVEPLMFRAGESSGIDKTFMTRTYVQGLIARMALMEGGYQTRRSDFGNDYYKNLDGNVLSFEKAGETSATQCFYGRRTDWEKFYKIAETYLTSAVNNSGTTALQVNDPRSSDKKTFGNPYQYVFQQMMDETIADENVYEIPETRGKQGERPYAFGRPSSGGGSAAYPCKNYGQSRFHAVYYYGDFDPNDMRRDVTCTVTGSAGDGSEKIIPFTMGSVANNGGIALNKWDENRQANPWVIKSRQAGIPVSYTHLTLPTS
;
A
#
# COMPACT_ATOMS: atom_id res chain seq x y z
N THR A 1 6.04 -10.66 -11.48
CA THR A 1 4.95 -10.41 -10.49
C THR A 1 4.01 -11.60 -10.36
N TRP A 2 3.48 -12.16 -11.47
CA TRP A 2 2.60 -13.34 -11.44
C TRP A 2 3.24 -14.52 -10.69
N GLU A 3 4.36 -15.01 -11.19
CA GLU A 3 5.09 -16.14 -10.59
C GLU A 3 5.47 -15.90 -9.13
N SER A 4 5.91 -14.69 -8.81
CA SER A 4 6.29 -14.35 -7.43
C SER A 4 5.11 -14.41 -6.48
N LEU A 5 3.92 -13.94 -6.90
CA LEU A 5 2.71 -14.00 -6.07
C LEU A 5 2.23 -15.44 -5.87
N TYR A 6 2.24 -16.27 -6.93
CA TYR A 6 1.90 -17.68 -6.79
C TYR A 6 2.92 -18.49 -5.96
N ALA A 7 4.20 -18.13 -6.00
CA ALA A 7 5.19 -18.74 -5.10
C ALA A 7 4.91 -18.43 -3.62
N ILE A 8 4.49 -17.20 -3.31
CA ILE A 8 4.05 -16.83 -1.95
C ILE A 8 2.77 -17.61 -1.59
N ILE A 9 1.79 -17.71 -2.49
CA ILE A 9 0.55 -18.47 -2.28
C ILE A 9 0.87 -19.93 -1.96
N ALA A 10 1.76 -20.57 -2.72
CA ALA A 10 2.15 -21.96 -2.47
C ALA A 10 2.77 -22.15 -1.07
N THR A 11 3.63 -21.20 -0.67
CA THR A 11 4.26 -21.21 0.66
C THR A 11 3.21 -21.01 1.77
N THR A 12 2.29 -20.07 1.61
CA THR A 12 1.23 -19.83 2.58
C THR A 12 0.25 -21.00 2.65
N ASN A 13 -0.07 -21.64 1.52
CA ASN A 13 -0.90 -22.85 1.50
C ASN A 13 -0.26 -23.99 2.30
N THR A 14 1.06 -24.16 2.20
CA THR A 14 1.78 -25.17 2.97
C THR A 14 1.65 -24.92 4.47
N LEU A 15 1.83 -23.69 4.92
CA LEU A 15 1.69 -23.32 6.33
C LEU A 15 0.24 -23.47 6.82
N ILE A 16 -0.72 -22.96 6.06
CA ILE A 16 -2.15 -23.05 6.39
C ILE A 16 -2.57 -24.51 6.52
N SER A 17 -2.23 -25.36 5.52
CA SER A 17 -2.55 -26.79 5.55
C SER A 17 -1.91 -27.50 6.75
N ALA A 18 -0.68 -27.14 7.11
CA ALA A 18 -0.01 -27.71 8.27
C ALA A 18 -0.71 -27.37 9.60
N VAL A 19 -1.15 -26.10 9.75
CA VAL A 19 -1.88 -25.67 10.95
C VAL A 19 -3.26 -26.29 11.00
N GLU A 20 -4.02 -26.27 9.90
CA GLU A 20 -5.37 -26.86 9.81
C GLU A 20 -5.37 -28.37 10.03
N GLY A 21 -4.30 -29.07 9.64
CA GLY A 21 -4.10 -30.49 9.92
C GLY A 21 -3.64 -30.82 11.34
N SER A 22 -3.30 -29.81 12.16
CA SER A 22 -2.83 -30.01 13.53
C SER A 22 -3.97 -30.14 14.54
N SER A 23 -3.73 -30.81 15.66
CA SER A 23 -4.68 -30.86 16.78
C SER A 23 -4.94 -29.51 17.43
N ALA A 24 -4.05 -28.55 17.27
CA ALA A 24 -4.19 -27.20 17.83
C ALA A 24 -5.24 -26.36 17.11
N PHE A 25 -5.51 -26.65 15.82
CA PHE A 25 -6.48 -25.89 15.02
C PHE A 25 -7.91 -25.94 15.60
N ALA A 26 -8.33 -27.11 16.11
CA ALA A 26 -9.63 -27.23 16.76
C ALA A 26 -9.80 -26.31 17.97
N GLY A 27 -8.69 -25.95 18.62
CA GLY A 27 -8.68 -25.04 19.77
C GLY A 27 -8.98 -23.59 19.41
N PHE A 28 -8.79 -23.18 18.15
CA PHE A 28 -9.06 -21.79 17.72
C PHE A 28 -10.53 -21.40 17.84
N ALA A 29 -11.45 -22.36 17.67
CA ALA A 29 -12.89 -22.11 17.80
C ALA A 29 -13.33 -21.81 19.26
N THR A 30 -12.53 -22.18 20.24
CA THR A 30 -12.88 -22.05 21.67
C THR A 30 -11.87 -21.22 22.46
N GLN A 31 -10.80 -20.72 21.83
CA GLN A 31 -9.82 -19.89 22.54
C GLN A 31 -10.41 -18.51 22.89
N ASP A 32 -10.03 -18.02 24.06
CA ASP A 32 -10.39 -16.69 24.51
C ASP A 32 -9.28 -15.69 24.08
N GLY A 33 -9.50 -15.08 22.91
CA GLY A 33 -8.57 -14.12 22.33
C GLY A 33 -7.42 -14.74 21.52
N PRO A 34 -6.48 -13.92 21.05
CA PRO A 34 -5.38 -14.33 20.18
C PRO A 34 -4.31 -15.17 20.93
N SER A 35 -3.63 -16.02 20.19
CA SER A 35 -2.42 -16.75 20.62
C SER A 35 -1.32 -16.57 19.56
N GLU A 36 -0.08 -16.93 19.89
CA GLU A 36 1.03 -16.87 18.93
C GLU A 36 0.76 -17.75 17.70
N LEU A 37 0.22 -18.96 17.89
CA LEU A 37 -0.09 -19.85 16.78
C LEU A 37 -1.23 -19.31 15.91
N SER A 38 -2.28 -18.75 16.53
CA SER A 38 -3.38 -18.16 15.77
C SER A 38 -2.97 -16.86 15.05
N GLN A 39 -2.02 -16.10 15.60
CA GLN A 39 -1.38 -14.97 14.92
C GLN A 39 -0.64 -15.43 13.66
N ILE A 40 0.22 -16.44 13.75
CA ILE A 40 0.97 -17.00 12.62
C ILE A 40 0.01 -17.52 11.54
N TYR A 41 -1.03 -18.24 11.94
CA TYR A 41 -2.06 -18.72 11.02
C TYR A 41 -2.79 -17.57 10.33
N GLY A 42 -3.22 -16.57 11.10
CA GLY A 42 -3.90 -15.38 10.59
C GLY A 42 -3.04 -14.60 9.60
N GLU A 43 -1.73 -14.45 9.89
CA GLU A 43 -0.79 -13.80 8.95
C GLU A 43 -0.64 -14.59 7.64
N ALA A 44 -0.57 -15.91 7.70
CA ALA A 44 -0.51 -16.72 6.48
C ALA A 44 -1.78 -16.56 5.62
N VAL A 45 -2.96 -16.56 6.25
CA VAL A 45 -4.24 -16.30 5.58
C VAL A 45 -4.29 -14.88 5.00
N ALA A 46 -3.85 -13.89 5.76
CA ALA A 46 -3.82 -12.49 5.32
C ALA A 46 -2.84 -12.26 4.16
N LEU A 47 -1.67 -12.87 4.21
CA LEU A 47 -0.68 -12.78 3.13
C LEU A 47 -1.19 -13.44 1.85
N ARG A 48 -1.81 -14.62 1.96
CA ARG A 48 -2.46 -15.30 0.82
C ARG A 48 -3.57 -14.42 0.21
N ALA A 49 -4.43 -13.85 1.05
CA ALA A 49 -5.50 -12.96 0.61
C ALA A 49 -4.94 -11.71 -0.08
N THR A 50 -3.87 -11.12 0.44
CA THR A 50 -3.18 -9.98 -0.17
C THR A 50 -2.66 -10.33 -1.57
N CYS A 51 -2.02 -11.51 -1.72
CA CYS A 51 -1.53 -11.96 -3.03
C CYS A 51 -2.67 -12.15 -4.03
N TYR A 52 -3.78 -12.78 -3.63
CA TYR A 52 -4.95 -12.93 -4.48
C TYR A 52 -5.62 -11.60 -4.81
N HIS A 53 -5.72 -10.69 -3.85
CA HIS A 53 -6.23 -9.34 -4.10
C HIS A 53 -5.44 -8.63 -5.20
N GLU A 54 -4.11 -8.67 -5.14
CA GLU A 54 -3.24 -8.08 -6.16
C GLU A 54 -3.39 -8.81 -7.51
N LEU A 55 -3.45 -10.13 -7.51
CA LEU A 55 -3.64 -10.90 -8.72
C LEU A 55 -4.97 -10.58 -9.43
N ILE A 56 -6.09 -10.62 -8.72
CA ILE A 56 -7.40 -10.31 -9.33
C ILE A 56 -7.51 -8.85 -9.76
N ARG A 57 -6.81 -7.93 -9.07
CA ARG A 57 -6.76 -6.52 -9.44
C ARG A 57 -6.08 -6.30 -10.79
N PHE A 58 -5.01 -7.04 -11.07
CA PHE A 58 -4.24 -6.90 -12.31
C PHE A 58 -4.72 -7.81 -13.44
N TYR A 59 -5.15 -9.02 -13.13
CA TYR A 59 -5.38 -10.06 -14.12
C TYR A 59 -6.86 -10.51 -14.24
N GLY A 60 -7.70 -10.13 -13.28
CA GLY A 60 -9.11 -10.53 -13.27
C GLY A 60 -9.33 -11.97 -12.82
N ASP A 61 -9.93 -12.77 -13.69
CA ASP A 61 -10.18 -14.19 -13.44
C ASP A 61 -8.88 -14.98 -13.55
N ILE A 62 -8.57 -15.79 -12.54
CA ILE A 62 -7.28 -16.48 -12.39
C ILE A 62 -7.43 -17.85 -11.75
N PRO A 63 -6.44 -18.74 -11.82
CA PRO A 63 -6.42 -19.97 -11.05
C PRO A 63 -6.48 -19.72 -9.54
N HIS A 64 -7.32 -20.49 -8.83
CA HIS A 64 -7.49 -20.41 -7.38
C HIS A 64 -6.97 -21.66 -6.68
N GLN A 65 -5.76 -21.58 -6.14
CA GLN A 65 -5.03 -22.68 -5.47
C GLN A 65 -5.11 -22.49 -3.96
N LEU A 66 -5.68 -23.45 -3.25
CA LEU A 66 -5.93 -23.36 -1.81
C LEU A 66 -5.19 -24.40 -0.97
N GLN A 67 -4.71 -25.47 -1.61
CA GLN A 67 -4.04 -26.57 -0.95
C GLN A 67 -2.54 -26.58 -1.22
N ALA A 68 -1.78 -27.15 -0.30
CA ALA A 68 -0.36 -27.38 -0.51
C ALA A 68 -0.11 -28.31 -1.70
N GLY A 69 0.74 -27.90 -2.63
CA GLY A 69 1.08 -28.66 -3.83
C GLY A 69 -0.03 -28.73 -4.90
N GLU A 70 -1.12 -27.98 -4.73
CA GLU A 70 -2.18 -27.91 -5.73
C GLU A 70 -1.70 -27.15 -6.98
N GLU A 71 -2.01 -27.71 -8.15
CA GLU A 71 -1.86 -27.05 -9.43
C GLU A 71 -3.26 -26.86 -10.05
N ALA A 72 -3.81 -25.66 -9.95
CA ALA A 72 -5.07 -25.35 -10.59
C ALA A 72 -4.85 -25.09 -12.07
N SER A 73 -5.55 -25.84 -12.92
CA SER A 73 -5.51 -25.72 -14.38
C SER A 73 -6.62 -24.82 -14.94
N GLU A 74 -7.64 -24.55 -14.15
CA GLU A 74 -8.81 -23.77 -14.55
C GLU A 74 -8.82 -22.39 -13.88
N ILE A 75 -9.32 -21.41 -14.60
CA ILE A 75 -9.53 -20.07 -14.07
C ILE A 75 -10.84 -20.02 -13.26
N THR A 76 -10.77 -19.37 -12.12
CA THR A 76 -11.90 -19.12 -11.23
C THR A 76 -12.37 -17.67 -11.38
N PRO A 77 -13.68 -17.40 -11.41
CA PRO A 77 -14.19 -16.04 -11.42
C PRO A 77 -13.64 -15.22 -10.26
N ARG A 78 -13.21 -14.01 -10.55
CA ARG A 78 -12.64 -13.09 -9.56
C ARG A 78 -13.55 -12.85 -8.35
N ASP A 79 -14.87 -12.85 -8.58
CA ASP A 79 -15.88 -12.64 -7.55
C ASP A 79 -15.89 -13.78 -6.53
N VAL A 80 -15.74 -15.03 -6.97
CA VAL A 80 -15.58 -16.21 -6.08
C VAL A 80 -14.32 -16.10 -5.24
N ILE A 81 -13.20 -15.70 -5.87
CA ILE A 81 -11.92 -15.55 -5.18
C ILE A 81 -12.02 -14.45 -4.11
N ALA A 82 -12.58 -13.28 -4.48
CA ALA A 82 -12.72 -12.16 -3.56
C ALA A 82 -13.61 -12.52 -2.35
N GLU A 83 -14.79 -13.11 -2.59
CA GLU A 83 -15.70 -13.52 -1.51
C GLU A 83 -15.06 -14.57 -0.59
N TYR A 84 -14.37 -15.55 -1.15
CA TYR A 84 -13.67 -16.58 -0.37
C TYR A 84 -12.66 -15.95 0.59
N HIS A 85 -11.79 -15.07 0.07
CA HIS A 85 -10.75 -14.47 0.90
C HIS A 85 -11.31 -13.45 1.90
N ILE A 86 -12.34 -12.69 1.54
CA ILE A 86 -13.05 -11.82 2.51
C ILE A 86 -13.60 -12.66 3.66
N ASN A 87 -14.23 -13.80 3.38
CA ASN A 87 -14.79 -14.67 4.43
C ASN A 87 -13.69 -15.31 5.28
N LYS A 88 -12.60 -15.80 4.67
CA LYS A 88 -11.46 -16.34 5.42
C LYS A 88 -10.79 -15.30 6.31
N LEU A 89 -10.66 -14.07 5.85
CA LEU A 89 -10.14 -12.98 6.67
C LEU A 89 -11.05 -12.67 7.86
N LYS A 90 -12.37 -12.72 7.69
CA LYS A 90 -13.34 -12.54 8.80
C LYS A 90 -13.20 -13.63 9.87
N GLU A 91 -12.90 -14.86 9.46
CA GLU A 91 -12.70 -15.98 10.39
C GLU A 91 -11.44 -15.80 11.25
N VAL A 92 -10.35 -15.31 10.67
CA VAL A 92 -9.06 -15.17 11.38
C VAL A 92 -8.91 -13.83 12.10
N GLU A 93 -9.64 -12.81 11.69
CA GLU A 93 -9.54 -11.46 12.26
C GLU A 93 -9.61 -11.42 13.78
N PRO A 94 -10.60 -12.07 14.44
CA PRO A 94 -10.69 -12.06 15.90
C PRO A 94 -9.59 -12.86 16.61
N LEU A 95 -8.86 -13.69 15.87
CA LEU A 95 -7.80 -14.55 16.39
C LEU A 95 -6.41 -13.88 16.33
N MET A 96 -6.34 -12.62 15.93
CA MET A 96 -5.09 -11.89 15.71
C MET A 96 -4.93 -10.73 16.68
N PHE A 97 -3.68 -10.48 17.09
CA PHE A 97 -3.33 -9.34 17.92
C PHE A 97 -3.38 -8.03 17.13
N ARG A 98 -3.71 -6.95 17.82
CA ARG A 98 -3.39 -5.59 17.35
C ARG A 98 -1.94 -5.26 17.69
N ALA A 99 -1.37 -4.29 16.99
CA ALA A 99 -0.05 -3.80 17.33
C ALA A 99 -0.01 -3.31 18.79
N GLY A 100 0.95 -3.81 19.58
CA GLY A 100 1.13 -3.48 20.97
C GLY A 100 0.27 -4.28 21.97
N GLU A 101 -0.65 -5.15 21.53
CA GLU A 101 -1.42 -6.02 22.44
C GLU A 101 -0.60 -7.18 22.99
N SER A 102 0.44 -7.62 22.28
CA SER A 102 1.37 -8.64 22.75
C SER A 102 2.81 -8.17 22.57
N SER A 103 3.69 -8.64 23.46
CA SER A 103 5.12 -8.35 23.35
C SER A 103 5.68 -8.86 22.02
N GLY A 104 6.34 -7.99 21.27
CA GLY A 104 6.95 -8.31 19.99
C GLY A 104 6.00 -8.21 18.78
N ILE A 105 4.72 -7.98 18.97
CA ILE A 105 3.77 -7.75 17.85
C ILE A 105 3.64 -6.24 17.63
N ASP A 106 4.32 -5.76 16.61
CA ASP A 106 4.26 -4.37 16.14
C ASP A 106 3.69 -4.29 14.71
N LYS A 107 3.86 -3.15 14.07
CA LYS A 107 3.31 -2.88 12.72
C LYS A 107 4.14 -3.52 11.59
N THR A 108 5.19 -4.26 11.90
CA THR A 108 5.89 -5.09 10.91
C THR A 108 5.21 -6.45 10.72
N PHE A 109 4.23 -6.78 11.58
CA PHE A 109 3.36 -7.94 11.45
C PHE A 109 2.02 -7.56 10.81
N MET A 110 1.38 -8.52 10.14
CA MET A 110 0.00 -8.33 9.65
C MET A 110 -0.95 -8.46 10.85
N THR A 111 -1.16 -7.35 11.54
CA THR A 111 -1.98 -7.28 12.74
C THR A 111 -3.48 -7.36 12.44
N ARG A 112 -4.30 -7.53 13.48
CA ARG A 112 -5.76 -7.48 13.37
C ARG A 112 -6.26 -6.20 12.67
N THR A 113 -5.67 -5.04 13.00
CA THR A 113 -5.99 -3.77 12.35
C THR A 113 -5.68 -3.78 10.85
N TYR A 114 -4.55 -4.38 10.46
CA TYR A 114 -4.22 -4.58 9.04
C TYR A 114 -5.27 -5.45 8.34
N VAL A 115 -5.66 -6.56 8.95
CA VAL A 115 -6.65 -7.49 8.39
C VAL A 115 -8.02 -6.82 8.22
N GLN A 116 -8.45 -6.01 9.19
CA GLN A 116 -9.66 -5.20 9.07
C GLN A 116 -9.60 -4.24 7.87
N GLY A 117 -8.47 -3.58 7.69
CA GLY A 117 -8.21 -2.72 6.52
C GLY A 117 -8.21 -3.51 5.19
N LEU A 118 -7.64 -4.71 5.18
CA LEU A 118 -7.61 -5.58 4.00
C LEU A 118 -9.01 -6.08 3.63
N ILE A 119 -9.82 -6.53 4.60
CA ILE A 119 -11.23 -6.90 4.39
C ILE A 119 -11.98 -5.74 3.75
N ALA A 120 -11.85 -4.55 4.29
CA ALA A 120 -12.53 -3.38 3.77
C ALA A 120 -12.07 -3.02 2.35
N ARG A 121 -10.77 -3.07 2.08
CA ARG A 121 -10.20 -2.81 0.75
C ARG A 121 -10.73 -3.80 -0.29
N MET A 122 -10.72 -5.09 0.05
CA MET A 122 -11.25 -6.13 -0.84
C MET A 122 -12.76 -5.96 -1.05
N ALA A 123 -13.51 -5.66 0.00
CA ALA A 123 -14.95 -5.44 -0.09
C ALA A 123 -15.30 -4.20 -0.93
N LEU A 124 -14.62 -3.07 -0.75
CA LEU A 124 -14.82 -1.88 -1.59
C LEU A 124 -14.52 -2.15 -3.06
N MET A 125 -13.47 -2.93 -3.34
CA MET A 125 -13.16 -3.33 -4.70
C MET A 125 -14.24 -4.24 -5.27
N GLU A 126 -14.71 -5.22 -4.49
CA GLU A 126 -15.72 -6.20 -4.94
C GLU A 126 -17.10 -5.53 -5.19
N GLY A 127 -17.49 -4.57 -4.37
CA GLY A 127 -18.70 -3.76 -4.59
C GLY A 127 -18.54 -2.66 -5.64
N GLY A 128 -17.31 -2.42 -6.16
CA GLY A 128 -17.01 -1.38 -7.13
C GLY A 128 -17.18 -1.80 -8.58
N TYR A 129 -17.02 -0.82 -9.48
CA TYR A 129 -16.98 -1.06 -10.91
C TYR A 129 -15.66 -1.73 -11.30
N GLN A 130 -15.75 -2.80 -12.09
CA GLN A 130 -14.61 -3.60 -12.53
C GLN A 130 -14.83 -4.09 -13.95
N THR A 131 -13.72 -4.35 -14.66
CA THR A 131 -13.75 -4.98 -15.98
C THR A 131 -13.92 -6.49 -15.81
N ARG A 132 -14.87 -7.06 -16.56
CA ARG A 132 -15.15 -8.50 -16.62
C ARG A 132 -15.27 -8.95 -18.07
N ARG A 133 -15.02 -10.21 -18.32
CA ARG A 133 -15.14 -10.82 -19.64
C ARG A 133 -16.60 -11.12 -19.96
N SER A 134 -17.01 -10.91 -21.21
CA SER A 134 -18.34 -11.24 -21.71
C SER A 134 -18.38 -12.48 -22.59
N ASP A 135 -17.21 -13.05 -22.95
CA ASP A 135 -17.09 -14.22 -23.82
C ASP A 135 -17.29 -15.57 -23.11
N PHE A 136 -17.25 -15.59 -21.79
CA PHE A 136 -17.48 -16.83 -21.02
C PHE A 136 -18.96 -17.19 -20.85
N GLY A 137 -19.88 -16.36 -21.30
CA GLY A 137 -21.32 -16.58 -21.16
C GLY A 137 -21.89 -15.98 -19.86
N ASN A 138 -23.23 -15.96 -19.81
CA ASN A 138 -23.95 -15.25 -18.74
C ASN A 138 -23.84 -15.93 -17.38
N ASP A 139 -23.60 -17.25 -17.33
CA ASP A 139 -23.58 -18.05 -16.11
C ASP A 139 -22.16 -18.25 -15.53
N TYR A 140 -21.17 -17.62 -16.15
CA TYR A 140 -19.77 -17.77 -15.71
C TYR A 140 -19.52 -17.07 -14.36
N TYR A 141 -19.99 -15.84 -14.24
CA TYR A 141 -19.79 -15.09 -12.98
C TYR A 141 -20.82 -15.52 -11.95
N LYS A 142 -20.30 -16.13 -10.89
CA LYS A 142 -21.08 -16.62 -9.74
C LYS A 142 -20.49 -16.05 -8.45
N ASN A 143 -21.33 -16.00 -7.42
CA ASN A 143 -20.85 -15.79 -6.06
C ASN A 143 -20.25 -17.07 -5.47
N LEU A 144 -19.74 -17.00 -4.26
CA LEU A 144 -19.15 -18.15 -3.58
C LEU A 144 -20.15 -19.30 -3.35
N ASP A 145 -21.45 -19.01 -3.25
CA ASP A 145 -22.52 -19.99 -3.09
C ASP A 145 -22.98 -20.61 -4.43
N GLY A 146 -22.38 -20.21 -5.54
CA GLY A 146 -22.71 -20.71 -6.88
C GLY A 146 -23.86 -20.00 -7.58
N ASN A 147 -24.44 -18.94 -7.00
CA ASN A 147 -25.52 -18.16 -7.62
C ASN A 147 -24.95 -17.26 -8.71
N VAL A 148 -25.61 -17.23 -9.86
CA VAL A 148 -25.24 -16.35 -10.97
C VAL A 148 -25.40 -14.90 -10.57
N LEU A 149 -24.38 -14.09 -10.91
CA LEU A 149 -24.34 -12.67 -10.58
C LEU A 149 -25.01 -11.82 -11.66
N SER A 150 -25.64 -10.74 -11.23
CA SER A 150 -26.14 -9.68 -12.09
C SER A 150 -25.30 -8.41 -11.94
N PHE A 151 -25.22 -7.63 -13.02
CA PHE A 151 -24.33 -6.46 -13.06
C PHE A 151 -25.07 -5.22 -13.58
N GLU A 152 -24.76 -4.09 -12.94
CA GLU A 152 -25.01 -2.74 -13.50
C GLU A 152 -23.85 -2.41 -14.44
N LYS A 153 -24.08 -2.46 -15.75
CA LYS A 153 -23.04 -2.21 -16.75
C LYS A 153 -22.95 -0.71 -17.05
N ALA A 154 -21.75 -0.14 -16.92
CA ALA A 154 -21.46 1.23 -17.33
C ALA A 154 -20.93 1.31 -18.77
N GLY A 155 -20.38 0.21 -19.28
CA GLY A 155 -19.92 0.10 -20.67
C GLY A 155 -19.65 -1.35 -21.04
N GLU A 156 -19.80 -1.65 -22.34
CA GLU A 156 -19.51 -2.96 -22.91
C GLU A 156 -18.92 -2.76 -24.30
N THR A 157 -17.96 -3.57 -24.67
CA THR A 157 -17.39 -3.56 -26.01
C THR A 157 -17.19 -4.97 -26.54
N SER A 158 -17.73 -5.21 -27.73
CA SER A 158 -17.56 -6.48 -28.43
C SER A 158 -16.13 -6.68 -28.95
N ALA A 159 -15.40 -5.58 -29.19
CA ALA A 159 -14.02 -5.66 -29.71
C ALA A 159 -13.05 -6.29 -28.72
N THR A 160 -13.25 -6.05 -27.42
CA THR A 160 -12.41 -6.63 -26.34
C THR A 160 -13.10 -7.77 -25.60
N GLN A 161 -14.35 -8.08 -25.94
CA GLN A 161 -15.17 -9.07 -25.25
C GLN A 161 -15.19 -8.85 -23.73
N CYS A 162 -15.29 -7.59 -23.32
CA CYS A 162 -15.33 -7.17 -21.92
C CYS A 162 -16.46 -6.20 -21.68
N PHE A 163 -16.95 -6.19 -20.44
CA PHE A 163 -17.83 -5.14 -19.94
C PHE A 163 -17.23 -4.52 -18.66
N TYR A 164 -17.55 -3.25 -18.42
CA TYR A 164 -17.24 -2.53 -17.20
C TYR A 164 -18.51 -2.36 -16.41
N GLY A 165 -18.55 -2.95 -15.23
CA GLY A 165 -19.77 -2.97 -14.43
C GLY A 165 -19.50 -3.34 -12.98
N ARG A 166 -20.50 -3.12 -12.14
CA ARG A 166 -20.49 -3.57 -10.75
C ARG A 166 -21.62 -4.55 -10.49
N ARG A 167 -21.49 -5.35 -9.47
CA ARG A 167 -22.51 -6.28 -9.00
C ARG A 167 -23.75 -5.53 -8.52
N THR A 168 -24.95 -6.08 -8.76
CA THR A 168 -26.19 -5.48 -8.27
C THR A 168 -26.35 -5.57 -6.74
N ASP A 169 -25.65 -6.49 -6.09
CA ASP A 169 -25.61 -6.69 -4.63
C ASP A 169 -24.43 -5.97 -3.94
N TRP A 170 -23.89 -4.92 -4.58
CA TRP A 170 -22.71 -4.19 -4.13
C TRP A 170 -22.85 -3.57 -2.73
N GLU A 171 -24.03 -3.19 -2.29
CA GLU A 171 -24.26 -2.55 -0.99
C GLU A 171 -23.80 -3.43 0.18
N LYS A 172 -23.93 -4.76 0.05
CA LYS A 172 -23.47 -5.69 1.09
C LYS A 172 -21.96 -5.58 1.33
N PHE A 173 -21.18 -5.35 0.26
CA PHE A 173 -19.73 -5.20 0.38
C PHE A 173 -19.36 -3.86 0.99
N TYR A 174 -20.05 -2.80 0.65
CA TYR A 174 -19.83 -1.50 1.28
C TYR A 174 -20.18 -1.55 2.76
N LYS A 175 -21.22 -2.29 3.14
CA LYS A 175 -21.56 -2.52 4.56
C LYS A 175 -20.48 -3.33 5.30
N ILE A 176 -19.87 -4.34 4.64
CA ILE A 176 -18.71 -5.05 5.18
C ILE A 176 -17.57 -4.07 5.41
N ALA A 177 -17.24 -3.26 4.41
CA ALA A 177 -16.16 -2.28 4.53
C ALA A 177 -16.39 -1.29 5.67
N GLU A 178 -17.58 -0.72 5.76
CA GLU A 178 -17.99 0.19 6.86
C GLU A 178 -17.80 -0.49 8.22
N THR A 179 -18.26 -1.72 8.37
CA THR A 179 -18.17 -2.47 9.63
C THR A 179 -16.72 -2.64 10.09
N TYR A 180 -15.86 -3.11 9.20
CA TYR A 180 -14.46 -3.39 9.56
C TYR A 180 -13.62 -2.13 9.71
N LEU A 181 -13.86 -1.08 8.91
CA LEU A 181 -13.20 0.21 9.09
C LEU A 181 -13.62 0.89 10.38
N THR A 182 -14.90 0.84 10.74
CA THR A 182 -15.39 1.36 12.02
C THR A 182 -14.72 0.62 13.19
N SER A 183 -14.61 -0.70 13.10
CA SER A 183 -13.89 -1.49 14.12
C SER A 183 -12.41 -1.10 14.21
N ALA A 184 -11.73 -0.94 13.08
CA ALA A 184 -10.33 -0.52 13.03
C ALA A 184 -10.12 0.86 13.64
N VAL A 185 -10.99 1.83 13.35
CA VAL A 185 -10.91 3.19 13.89
C VAL A 185 -11.18 3.21 15.41
N ASN A 186 -12.15 2.42 15.87
CA ASN A 186 -12.53 2.39 17.28
C ASN A 186 -11.46 1.71 18.17
N ASN A 187 -10.72 0.77 17.63
CA ASN A 187 -9.60 0.13 18.29
C ASN A 187 -8.53 -0.28 17.27
N SER A 188 -7.52 0.54 17.13
CA SER A 188 -6.41 0.36 16.19
C SER A 188 -5.12 -0.19 16.83
N GLY A 189 -5.16 -0.54 18.13
CA GLY A 189 -3.93 -0.86 18.89
C GLY A 189 -3.08 0.39 19.06
N THR A 190 -1.78 0.29 18.78
CA THR A 190 -0.84 1.43 18.84
C THR A 190 -0.86 2.28 17.56
N THR A 191 -1.70 1.97 16.57
CA THR A 191 -1.82 2.79 15.37
C THR A 191 -2.67 4.03 15.65
N ALA A 192 -2.15 5.19 15.33
CA ALA A 192 -2.83 6.47 15.57
C ALA A 192 -2.53 7.47 14.45
N LEU A 193 -3.51 8.29 14.09
CA LEU A 193 -3.30 9.36 13.13
C LEU A 193 -2.23 10.35 13.65
N GLN A 194 -1.26 10.65 12.82
CA GLN A 194 -0.21 11.62 13.14
C GLN A 194 -0.76 13.05 13.05
N VAL A 195 -1.19 13.60 14.18
CA VAL A 195 -1.83 14.93 14.24
C VAL A 195 -0.86 16.05 14.58
N ASN A 196 0.32 15.74 15.09
CA ASN A 196 1.33 16.72 15.48
C ASN A 196 2.69 16.37 14.87
N ASP A 197 3.47 17.42 14.60
CA ASP A 197 4.90 17.28 14.32
C ASP A 197 5.68 17.60 15.61
N PRO A 198 6.26 16.62 16.30
CA PRO A 198 6.97 16.86 17.56
C PRO A 198 8.29 17.63 17.37
N ARG A 199 8.74 17.79 16.13
CA ARG A 199 9.97 18.51 15.80
C ARG A 199 9.77 20.03 15.73
N SER A 200 8.58 20.53 16.04
CA SER A 200 8.21 21.97 15.86
C SER A 200 9.04 22.95 16.68
N SER A 201 9.72 22.51 17.74
CA SER A 201 10.62 23.33 18.54
C SER A 201 12.02 23.49 17.96
N ASP A 202 12.38 22.66 17.00
CA ASP A 202 13.66 22.70 16.30
C ASP A 202 13.47 23.44 14.97
N LYS A 203 14.25 24.47 14.71
CA LYS A 203 14.22 25.22 13.45
C LYS A 203 14.34 24.37 12.16
N LYS A 204 14.49 23.08 12.30
CA LYS A 204 14.55 22.07 11.23
C LYS A 204 13.20 21.46 10.92
N THR A 205 12.17 21.85 11.61
CA THR A 205 10.83 21.26 11.47
C THR A 205 9.88 22.29 10.92
N PHE A 206 8.90 21.79 10.22
CA PHE A 206 7.95 22.62 9.48
C PHE A 206 6.56 22.62 10.11
N GLY A 207 6.41 22.03 11.30
CA GLY A 207 5.11 21.86 11.94
C GLY A 207 4.13 21.08 11.08
N ASN A 208 4.63 20.12 10.30
CA ASN A 208 3.85 19.36 9.33
C ASN A 208 3.77 17.90 9.72
N PRO A 209 2.66 17.46 10.35
CA PRO A 209 2.50 16.07 10.76
C PRO A 209 2.59 15.07 9.61
N TYR A 210 2.06 15.41 8.44
CA TYR A 210 2.15 14.57 7.26
C TYR A 210 3.59 14.34 6.80
N GLN A 211 4.40 15.39 6.80
CA GLN A 211 5.83 15.28 6.52
C GLN A 211 6.55 14.42 7.55
N TYR A 212 6.18 14.56 8.82
CA TYR A 212 6.79 13.81 9.90
C TYR A 212 6.62 12.29 9.75
N VAL A 213 5.46 11.82 9.29
CA VAL A 213 5.24 10.39 9.00
C VAL A 213 6.32 9.82 8.08
N PHE A 214 6.64 10.51 6.99
CA PHE A 214 7.68 10.08 6.06
C PHE A 214 9.09 10.23 6.61
N GLN A 215 9.31 11.22 7.47
CA GLN A 215 10.62 11.45 8.08
C GLN A 215 11.00 10.36 9.09
N GLN A 216 10.04 9.78 9.76
CA GLN A 216 10.28 8.66 10.67
C GLN A 216 10.93 7.47 9.96
N MET A 217 10.58 7.21 8.70
CA MET A 217 11.23 6.19 7.88
C MET A 217 12.73 6.44 7.72
N MET A 218 13.15 7.70 7.63
CA MET A 218 14.56 8.07 7.56
C MET A 218 15.29 7.91 8.90
N ASP A 219 14.56 7.92 9.99
CA ASP A 219 15.08 7.74 11.34
C ASP A 219 15.00 6.27 11.80
N GLU A 220 14.68 5.36 10.87
CA GLU A 220 14.53 3.93 11.10
C GLU A 220 13.50 3.64 12.22
N THR A 221 12.46 4.47 12.29
CA THR A 221 11.36 4.33 13.23
C THR A 221 10.05 4.06 12.50
N ILE A 222 9.20 3.24 13.10
CA ILE A 222 7.88 2.93 12.56
C ILE A 222 6.93 4.06 12.96
N ALA A 223 6.32 4.73 11.97
CA ALA A 223 5.40 5.81 12.23
C ALA A 223 4.11 5.32 12.93
N ASP A 224 3.57 6.16 13.82
CA ASP A 224 2.32 5.82 14.52
C ASP A 224 1.15 5.64 13.56
N GLU A 225 1.12 6.36 12.44
CA GLU A 225 0.08 6.27 11.44
C GLU A 225 0.17 5.00 10.57
N ASN A 226 1.31 4.33 10.51
CA ASN A 226 1.44 3.11 9.75
C ASN A 226 0.59 1.98 10.36
N VAL A 227 -0.18 1.31 9.52
CA VAL A 227 -0.96 0.13 9.87
C VAL A 227 -0.16 -1.14 9.67
N TYR A 228 0.67 -1.16 8.63
CA TYR A 228 1.59 -2.25 8.30
C TYR A 228 2.80 -1.68 7.55
N GLU A 229 3.97 -2.15 7.90
CA GLU A 229 5.22 -1.73 7.29
C GLU A 229 6.08 -2.95 6.99
N ILE A 230 6.58 -3.03 5.76
CA ILE A 230 7.52 -4.08 5.36
C ILE A 230 8.93 -3.55 5.64
N PRO A 231 9.61 -4.07 6.68
CA PRO A 231 10.96 -3.64 6.97
C PRO A 231 11.94 -4.15 5.93
N GLU A 232 12.85 -3.29 5.51
CA GLU A 232 13.94 -3.64 4.61
C GLU A 232 15.29 -3.49 5.33
N THR A 233 16.21 -4.41 5.06
CA THR A 233 17.57 -4.29 5.59
C THR A 233 18.29 -3.14 4.89
N ARG A 234 18.91 -2.27 5.66
CA ARG A 234 19.71 -1.16 5.15
C ARG A 234 20.72 -1.63 4.10
N GLY A 235 20.76 -0.95 2.97
CA GLY A 235 21.62 -1.31 1.82
C GLY A 235 21.09 -2.47 0.98
N LYS A 236 19.91 -3.02 1.30
CA LYS A 236 19.23 -4.09 0.56
C LYS A 236 17.91 -3.65 -0.06
N GLN A 237 17.63 -2.35 -0.05
CA GLN A 237 16.40 -1.80 -0.58
C GLN A 237 16.25 -2.10 -2.07
N GLY A 238 14.99 -2.30 -2.46
CA GLY A 238 14.63 -2.47 -3.84
C GLY A 238 14.80 -1.19 -4.67
N GLU A 239 14.57 -1.29 -5.97
CA GLU A 239 14.71 -0.16 -6.89
C GLU A 239 13.53 0.83 -6.83
N ARG A 240 12.46 0.50 -6.13
CA ARG A 240 11.24 1.31 -6.04
C ARG A 240 11.51 2.78 -5.67
N PRO A 241 12.38 3.10 -4.70
CA PRO A 241 12.71 4.47 -4.35
C PRO A 241 13.33 5.29 -5.49
N TYR A 242 13.98 4.66 -6.46
CA TYR A 242 14.61 5.38 -7.58
C TYR A 242 13.61 5.99 -8.56
N ALA A 243 12.36 5.52 -8.56
CA ALA A 243 11.30 6.07 -9.40
C ALA A 243 10.86 7.48 -8.97
N PHE A 244 11.06 7.81 -7.71
CA PHE A 244 10.66 9.09 -7.12
C PHE A 244 11.80 10.12 -7.17
N GLY A 245 11.43 11.36 -6.90
CA GLY A 245 12.35 12.45 -6.81
C GLY A 245 12.72 13.07 -8.16
N ARG A 246 13.55 14.09 -8.09
CA ARG A 246 14.14 14.74 -9.26
C ARG A 246 15.14 13.81 -9.93
N PRO A 247 15.16 13.66 -11.26
CA PRO A 247 16.19 12.91 -11.93
C PRO A 247 17.60 13.40 -11.54
N SER A 248 18.45 12.49 -11.18
CA SER A 248 19.84 12.75 -10.81
C SER A 248 20.69 11.58 -11.27
N SER A 249 21.77 11.86 -12.01
CA SER A 249 22.71 10.85 -12.49
C SER A 249 23.76 10.46 -11.45
N GLY A 250 23.95 11.30 -10.44
CA GLY A 250 24.92 11.08 -9.39
C GLY A 250 24.35 10.30 -8.21
N GLY A 251 25.14 9.49 -7.61
CA GLY A 251 24.86 8.89 -6.32
C GLY A 251 26.10 8.99 -5.45
N GLY A 252 26.03 9.72 -4.36
CA GLY A 252 27.12 9.81 -3.41
C GLY A 252 28.07 11.00 -3.57
N SER A 253 27.87 11.88 -4.54
CA SER A 253 28.56 13.17 -4.58
C SER A 253 27.84 14.23 -3.78
N ALA A 254 28.55 15.30 -3.39
CA ALA A 254 27.94 16.43 -2.69
C ALA A 254 26.88 17.15 -3.54
N ALA A 255 27.08 17.20 -4.87
CA ALA A 255 26.14 17.84 -5.80
C ALA A 255 24.93 16.94 -6.12
N TYR A 256 25.10 15.62 -6.10
CA TYR A 256 24.08 14.64 -6.45
C TYR A 256 24.00 13.53 -5.40
N PRO A 257 23.52 13.83 -4.21
CA PRO A 257 23.53 12.88 -3.09
C PRO A 257 22.63 11.67 -3.29
N CYS A 258 21.61 11.78 -4.13
CA CYS A 258 20.66 10.72 -4.39
C CYS A 258 20.60 10.38 -5.87
N LYS A 259 20.72 9.09 -6.20
CA LYS A 259 20.42 8.61 -7.54
C LYS A 259 18.93 8.43 -7.69
N ASN A 260 18.34 9.14 -8.63
CA ASN A 260 16.91 9.06 -8.92
C ASN A 260 16.69 9.00 -10.42
N TYR A 261 15.76 8.17 -10.85
CA TYR A 261 15.34 8.11 -12.25
C TYR A 261 14.18 9.06 -12.54
N GLY A 262 13.40 9.38 -11.52
CA GLY A 262 12.30 10.32 -11.62
C GLY A 262 11.19 9.90 -12.58
N GLN A 263 10.92 8.60 -12.67
CA GLN A 263 9.87 8.08 -13.56
C GLN A 263 8.46 8.39 -13.04
N SER A 264 8.29 8.37 -11.72
CA SER A 264 7.00 8.70 -11.10
C SER A 264 6.79 10.21 -11.11
N ARG A 265 5.70 10.63 -11.77
CA ARG A 265 5.33 12.03 -11.94
C ARG A 265 3.88 12.24 -11.56
N PHE A 266 3.62 13.42 -11.04
CA PHE A 266 2.28 13.87 -10.73
C PHE A 266 1.79 14.79 -11.85
N HIS A 267 0.57 14.60 -12.29
CA HIS A 267 0.04 15.44 -13.37
C HIS A 267 -0.13 16.87 -12.89
N ALA A 268 0.32 17.83 -13.70
CA ALA A 268 0.36 19.24 -13.31
C ALA A 268 -1.01 19.82 -12.93
N VAL A 269 -2.09 19.32 -13.54
CA VAL A 269 -3.46 19.74 -13.21
C VAL A 269 -3.78 19.51 -11.74
N TYR A 270 -3.39 18.36 -11.18
CA TYR A 270 -3.64 18.08 -9.76
C TYR A 270 -2.88 19.01 -8.84
N TYR A 271 -1.63 19.33 -9.19
CA TYR A 271 -0.81 20.22 -8.36
C TYR A 271 -1.33 21.65 -8.37
N TYR A 272 -1.67 22.18 -9.55
CA TYR A 272 -2.06 23.59 -9.72
C TYR A 272 -3.56 23.83 -9.66
N GLY A 273 -4.39 22.82 -9.91
CA GLY A 273 -5.83 22.94 -10.02
C GLY A 273 -6.62 22.29 -8.90
N ASP A 274 -6.22 21.09 -8.47
CA ASP A 274 -7.03 20.30 -7.54
C ASP A 274 -6.55 20.43 -6.09
N PHE A 275 -5.24 20.54 -5.85
CA PHE A 275 -4.76 20.79 -4.50
C PHE A 275 -5.07 22.22 -4.06
N ASP A 276 -5.62 22.37 -2.86
CA ASP A 276 -5.66 23.68 -2.19
C ASP A 276 -4.22 24.17 -1.98
N PRO A 277 -3.89 25.41 -2.39
CA PRO A 277 -2.57 26.00 -2.15
C PRO A 277 -2.13 26.00 -0.69
N ASN A 278 -3.06 25.97 0.25
CA ASN A 278 -2.80 25.92 1.69
C ASN A 278 -2.74 24.49 2.25
N ASP A 279 -2.97 23.46 1.42
CA ASP A 279 -2.84 22.08 1.86
C ASP A 279 -1.36 21.73 2.06
N MET A 280 -0.98 21.56 3.33
CA MET A 280 0.41 21.27 3.70
C MET A 280 0.97 19.97 3.09
N ARG A 281 0.11 19.08 2.57
CA ARG A 281 0.52 17.84 1.92
C ARG A 281 1.03 18.05 0.51
N ARG A 282 0.56 19.08 -0.19
CA ARG A 282 0.91 19.37 -1.58
C ARG A 282 2.42 19.50 -1.77
N ASP A 283 3.03 20.39 -1.03
CA ASP A 283 4.45 20.73 -1.20
C ASP A 283 5.39 19.73 -0.50
N VAL A 284 4.86 18.87 0.34
CA VAL A 284 5.58 17.69 0.86
C VAL A 284 5.58 16.54 -0.15
N THR A 285 4.46 16.31 -0.84
CA THR A 285 4.34 15.25 -1.83
C THR A 285 5.03 15.60 -3.14
N CYS A 286 4.93 16.84 -3.59
CA CYS A 286 5.37 17.29 -4.89
C CYS A 286 6.50 18.32 -4.77
N THR A 287 7.37 18.36 -5.79
CA THR A 287 8.40 19.40 -5.88
C THR A 287 8.39 20.07 -7.24
N VAL A 288 8.38 21.40 -7.22
CA VAL A 288 8.43 22.25 -8.40
C VAL A 288 9.73 23.04 -8.49
N THR A 289 10.61 22.90 -7.51
CA THR A 289 11.93 23.55 -7.48
C THR A 289 13.02 22.56 -7.07
N GLY A 290 14.26 22.92 -7.25
CA GLY A 290 15.39 22.13 -6.79
C GLY A 290 16.71 22.89 -6.96
N SER A 291 17.81 22.31 -6.49
CA SER A 291 19.14 22.88 -6.71
C SER A 291 19.54 22.89 -8.17
N ALA A 292 20.36 23.84 -8.57
CA ALA A 292 20.84 23.97 -9.95
C ALA A 292 21.68 22.76 -10.43
N GLY A 293 22.25 22.00 -9.52
CA GLY A 293 23.04 20.81 -9.85
C GLY A 293 24.48 21.11 -10.32
N ASP A 294 24.89 22.35 -10.27
CA ASP A 294 26.22 22.82 -10.64
C ASP A 294 27.17 22.99 -9.43
N GLY A 295 26.77 22.49 -8.28
CA GLY A 295 27.47 22.68 -7.01
C GLY A 295 27.19 24.00 -6.31
N SER A 296 26.44 24.91 -6.94
CA SER A 296 25.93 26.11 -6.28
C SER A 296 24.72 25.75 -5.41
N GLU A 297 24.48 26.55 -4.38
CA GLU A 297 23.25 26.43 -3.56
C GLU A 297 22.04 27.10 -4.21
N LYS A 298 22.18 27.50 -5.47
CA LYS A 298 21.12 28.17 -6.21
C LYS A 298 19.93 27.29 -6.46
N ILE A 299 18.78 27.78 -6.13
CA ILE A 299 17.50 27.12 -6.38
C ILE A 299 16.96 27.58 -7.73
N ILE A 300 16.47 26.61 -8.49
CA ILE A 300 15.83 26.87 -9.77
C ILE A 300 14.43 26.24 -9.78
N PRO A 301 13.44 26.88 -10.41
CA PRO A 301 12.15 26.25 -10.65
C PRO A 301 12.29 25.13 -11.67
N PHE A 302 11.46 24.10 -11.53
CA PHE A 302 11.25 23.11 -12.57
C PHE A 302 10.19 23.63 -13.52
N THR A 303 10.54 23.79 -14.77
CA THR A 303 9.54 23.91 -15.83
C THR A 303 9.12 22.51 -16.27
N MET A 304 7.88 22.36 -16.71
CA MET A 304 7.36 21.07 -17.17
C MET A 304 8.20 20.45 -18.29
N GLY A 305 8.85 21.24 -19.12
CA GLY A 305 9.74 20.78 -20.17
C GLY A 305 11.16 20.44 -19.73
N SER A 306 11.60 20.89 -18.55
CA SER A 306 12.96 20.66 -18.04
C SER A 306 13.06 19.48 -17.09
N VAL A 307 11.95 18.86 -16.75
CA VAL A 307 11.93 17.72 -15.82
C VAL A 307 12.04 16.44 -16.62
N ALA A 308 13.21 16.16 -17.14
CA ALA A 308 13.48 14.98 -17.91
C ALA A 308 12.39 14.64 -18.95
N ASN A 309 12.52 13.58 -19.65
CA ASN A 309 11.66 13.20 -20.77
C ASN A 309 10.21 12.84 -20.41
N ASN A 310 9.82 12.93 -19.14
CA ASN A 310 8.54 12.39 -18.69
C ASN A 310 7.45 13.44 -18.46
N GLY A 311 7.77 14.73 -18.46
CA GLY A 311 6.80 15.80 -18.14
C GLY A 311 6.24 15.68 -16.71
N GLY A 312 5.37 16.59 -16.32
CA GLY A 312 4.70 16.53 -15.02
C GLY A 312 5.55 16.99 -13.82
N ILE A 313 4.94 16.97 -12.65
CA ILE A 313 5.52 17.41 -11.38
C ILE A 313 6.29 16.24 -10.75
N ALA A 314 7.51 16.49 -10.31
CA ALA A 314 8.30 15.49 -9.60
C ALA A 314 7.67 15.19 -8.23
N LEU A 315 7.58 13.91 -7.89
CA LEU A 315 7.25 13.48 -6.54
C LEU A 315 8.48 13.55 -5.65
N ASN A 316 8.31 13.97 -4.42
CA ASN A 316 9.38 13.97 -3.44
C ASN A 316 9.80 12.53 -3.12
N LYS A 317 11.07 12.39 -2.77
CA LYS A 317 11.64 11.13 -2.35
C LYS A 317 12.19 11.26 -0.93
N TRP A 318 11.76 10.36 -0.09
CA TRP A 318 12.29 10.15 1.25
C TRP A 318 13.23 8.95 1.19
N ASP A 319 14.53 9.20 1.32
CA ASP A 319 15.57 8.19 1.11
C ASP A 319 16.63 8.31 2.20
N GLU A 320 16.76 7.29 2.99
CA GLU A 320 17.75 7.16 4.06
C GLU A 320 19.04 6.47 3.63
N ASN A 321 19.11 5.94 2.42
CA ASN A 321 20.27 5.21 1.92
C ASN A 321 21.55 6.04 1.83
N ARG A 322 21.47 7.31 2.10
CA ARG A 322 22.56 8.26 1.95
C ARG A 322 23.01 8.85 3.27
N GLN A 323 22.81 8.13 4.35
CA GLN A 323 23.12 8.64 5.69
C GLN A 323 24.54 9.14 5.89
N ALA A 324 25.49 8.52 5.20
CA ALA A 324 26.87 8.99 5.21
C ALA A 324 27.11 10.25 4.35
N ASN A 325 26.11 10.66 3.56
CA ASN A 325 26.21 11.81 2.69
C ASN A 325 25.75 13.07 3.42
N PRO A 326 26.57 14.15 3.47
CA PRO A 326 26.21 15.39 4.16
C PRO A 326 24.89 16.03 3.67
N TRP A 327 24.56 15.85 2.40
CA TRP A 327 23.32 16.36 1.83
C TRP A 327 22.09 15.65 2.36
N VAL A 328 22.16 14.35 2.49
CA VAL A 328 21.04 13.55 3.08
C VAL A 328 20.89 13.92 4.55
N ILE A 329 21.99 14.06 5.28
CA ILE A 329 21.95 14.51 6.67
C ILE A 329 21.29 15.89 6.77
N LYS A 330 21.67 16.84 5.93
CA LYS A 330 21.05 18.17 5.88
C LYS A 330 19.55 18.08 5.56
N SER A 331 19.18 17.27 4.58
CA SER A 331 17.77 17.07 4.20
C SER A 331 16.98 16.45 5.32
N ARG A 332 17.51 15.41 5.97
CA ARG A 332 16.88 14.80 7.15
C ARG A 332 16.71 15.83 8.26
N GLN A 333 17.77 16.53 8.60
CA GLN A 333 17.74 17.57 9.63
C GLN A 333 16.77 18.70 9.31
N ALA A 334 16.69 19.08 8.04
CA ALA A 334 15.73 20.08 7.58
C ALA A 334 14.32 19.52 7.43
N GLY A 335 14.16 18.19 7.47
CA GLY A 335 12.86 17.59 7.28
C GLY A 335 12.37 17.58 5.84
N ILE A 336 13.25 17.75 4.85
CA ILE A 336 12.91 17.78 3.43
C ILE A 336 13.87 16.94 2.60
N PRO A 337 13.39 16.29 1.51
CA PRO A 337 14.24 15.61 0.56
C PRO A 337 15.24 16.56 -0.09
N VAL A 338 16.35 16.03 -0.57
CA VAL A 338 17.39 16.85 -1.23
C VAL A 338 16.85 17.68 -2.38
N SER A 339 15.94 17.13 -3.17
CA SER A 339 15.30 17.84 -4.28
C SER A 339 14.34 18.95 -3.84
N TYR A 340 14.10 19.06 -2.55
CA TYR A 340 13.07 19.92 -1.98
C TYR A 340 13.62 20.90 -0.93
N THR A 341 14.90 20.87 -0.65
CA THR A 341 15.54 21.56 0.47
C THR A 341 15.21 23.05 0.58
N HIS A 342 14.62 23.63 -0.44
CA HIS A 342 14.47 25.08 -0.55
C HIS A 342 13.04 25.56 -0.79
N LEU A 343 12.07 24.65 -0.82
CA LEU A 343 10.66 25.05 -1.01
C LEU A 343 10.03 25.66 0.23
N THR A 344 10.74 25.59 1.33
CA THR A 344 10.36 26.27 2.57
C THR A 344 10.91 27.67 2.69
N LEU A 345 11.51 28.18 1.64
CA LEU A 345 11.86 29.60 1.65
C LEU A 345 10.58 30.40 1.81
N PRO A 346 10.55 31.28 2.81
CA PRO A 346 9.42 32.12 2.98
C PRO A 346 9.23 32.89 1.69
N THR A 347 8.07 32.85 1.21
CA THR A 347 7.56 33.95 0.44
C THR A 347 7.62 35.15 1.35
N SER A 348 8.71 35.88 1.29
CA SER A 348 8.75 37.25 1.78
C SER A 348 7.80 38.08 0.99
#